data_227299393bbd29b10623004d568049cf
#
_entry.id   227299393bbd29b10623004d568049cf
#
_cell.length_a   1.000
_cell.length_b   1.000
_cell.length_c   1.000
_cell.angle_alpha   90.00
_cell.angle_beta   90.00
_cell.angle_gamma   90.00
#
_symmetry.space_group_name_H-M   'P 1'
#
loop_
_entity.id
_entity.type
_entity.pdbx_description
1 polymer ?
#
loop_
_entity_poly.entity_id
_entity_poly.type
_entity_poly.pdbx_seq_one_letter_code
_entity_poly.pdbx_strand_id
1 'polypeptide(L)'
;LECTGFYTSKEKASAHLKAGAKKVVISAPAGNDLPTVVFNTNHKTLKAEDTVISAASCTTNCLAPMAAALNAYAPIQSGIMSTIHAYTGDQMILDGPQRKGDLRRSRAGACNIVPNSTGAAKAIGLVIPELNGKLIGSAQRVPTPTGSTTILVAVVKGKDVTVEGINAAMKAASTESFGYTEDQIVSSDIIGMRFGSLFDATQTMVSKISDD
;
A
#
# COMPACT_ATOMS: atom_id res chain seq x y z
N LEU A 1 5.14 19.59 -2.62
CA LEU A 1 4.95 18.16 -2.87
C LEU A 1 6.07 17.66 -3.78
N GLU A 2 6.76 16.59 -3.38
CA GLU A 2 7.79 15.94 -4.17
C GLU A 2 7.21 14.72 -4.88
N CYS A 3 7.00 14.86 -6.18
CA CYS A 3 6.39 13.83 -7.03
C CYS A 3 7.28 13.44 -8.22
N THR A 4 8.54 13.92 -8.26
CA THR A 4 9.44 13.67 -9.40
C THR A 4 10.13 12.31 -9.33
N GLY A 5 10.21 11.69 -8.14
CA GLY A 5 10.95 10.47 -7.88
C GLY A 5 12.47 10.63 -7.77
N PHE A 6 13.00 11.87 -7.81
CA PHE A 6 14.44 12.14 -7.68
C PHE A 6 14.86 12.49 -6.26
N TYR A 7 14.01 13.14 -5.47
CA TYR A 7 14.31 13.60 -4.11
C TYR A 7 13.63 12.68 -3.07
N THR A 8 13.85 11.39 -3.18
CA THR A 8 13.21 10.34 -2.35
C THR A 8 14.02 9.97 -1.11
N SER A 9 14.74 10.91 -0.50
CA SER A 9 15.38 10.79 0.81
C SER A 9 15.28 12.10 1.57
N LYS A 10 15.41 12.06 2.88
CA LYS A 10 15.40 13.26 3.72
C LYS A 10 16.46 14.27 3.27
N GLU A 11 17.67 13.79 3.01
CA GLU A 11 18.79 14.62 2.55
C GLU A 11 18.46 15.35 1.25
N LYS A 12 18.07 14.60 0.21
CA LYS A 12 17.74 15.18 -1.10
C LYS A 12 16.54 16.11 -1.02
N ALA A 13 15.46 15.71 -0.36
CA ALA A 13 14.23 16.49 -0.23
C ALA A 13 14.46 17.81 0.56
N SER A 14 15.48 17.85 1.42
CA SER A 14 15.88 19.07 2.14
C SER A 14 16.31 20.21 1.21
N ALA A 15 16.63 19.95 -0.06
CA ALA A 15 16.85 20.99 -1.06
C ALA A 15 15.62 21.90 -1.23
N HIS A 16 14.42 21.35 -1.13
CA HIS A 16 13.18 22.15 -1.19
C HIS A 16 13.00 23.05 0.03
N LEU A 17 13.45 22.61 1.22
CA LEU A 17 13.47 23.46 2.42
C LEU A 17 14.42 24.63 2.24
N LYS A 18 15.62 24.38 1.68
CA LYS A 18 16.60 25.44 1.36
C LYS A 18 16.05 26.42 0.32
N ALA A 19 15.17 25.98 -0.55
CA ALA A 19 14.48 26.83 -1.53
C ALA A 19 13.25 27.58 -0.96
N GLY A 20 13.00 27.48 0.37
CA GLY A 20 11.95 28.23 1.04
C GLY A 20 10.67 27.44 1.36
N ALA A 21 10.60 26.16 1.06
CA ALA A 21 9.46 25.33 1.49
C ALA A 21 9.47 25.17 3.01
N LYS A 22 8.32 25.28 3.66
CA LYS A 22 8.18 25.06 5.11
C LYS A 22 8.14 23.58 5.46
N LYS A 23 7.54 22.77 4.59
CA LYS A 23 7.39 21.32 4.72
C LYS A 23 7.52 20.66 3.36
N VAL A 24 8.01 19.43 3.32
CA VAL A 24 8.11 18.62 2.10
C VAL A 24 7.39 17.30 2.33
N VAL A 25 6.45 16.98 1.44
CA VAL A 25 5.76 15.67 1.40
C VAL A 25 6.24 14.93 0.16
N ILE A 26 6.90 13.81 0.37
CA ILE A 26 7.40 12.93 -0.71
C ILE A 26 6.29 11.91 -1.04
N SER A 27 5.82 11.88 -2.27
CA SER A 27 4.77 10.96 -2.75
C SER A 27 5.28 9.54 -3.07
N ALA A 28 6.29 9.09 -2.34
CA ALA A 28 6.95 7.80 -2.53
C ALA A 28 7.59 7.32 -1.23
N PRO A 29 7.95 6.03 -1.10
CA PRO A 29 8.80 5.55 -0.01
C PRO A 29 10.14 6.31 0.00
N ALA A 30 10.60 6.75 1.17
CA ALA A 30 11.73 7.69 1.28
C ALA A 30 12.70 7.37 2.43
N GLY A 31 13.01 6.11 2.63
CA GLY A 31 13.93 5.68 3.70
C GLY A 31 13.26 5.54 5.06
N ASN A 32 14.07 5.30 6.11
CA ASN A 32 13.62 5.05 7.48
C ASN A 32 14.01 6.19 8.44
N ASP A 33 14.65 7.24 7.93
CA ASP A 33 15.16 8.39 8.69
C ASP A 33 14.18 9.57 8.73
N LEU A 34 12.97 9.35 8.25
CA LEU A 34 11.87 10.31 8.24
C LEU A 34 10.53 9.60 8.45
N PRO A 35 9.51 10.31 8.97
CA PRO A 35 8.19 9.73 9.17
C PRO A 35 7.57 9.23 7.87
N THR A 36 7.08 7.99 7.89
CA THR A 36 6.25 7.41 6.81
C THR A 36 4.80 7.40 7.26
N VAL A 37 3.93 8.04 6.50
CA VAL A 37 2.54 8.30 6.89
C VAL A 37 1.56 7.77 5.86
N VAL A 38 0.54 7.09 6.36
CA VAL A 38 -0.71 6.80 5.65
C VAL A 38 -1.83 7.57 6.34
N PHE A 39 -2.51 8.42 5.57
CA PHE A 39 -3.59 9.27 6.10
C PHE A 39 -4.73 8.40 6.67
N ASN A 40 -5.32 8.84 7.76
CA ASN A 40 -6.32 8.12 8.55
C ASN A 40 -5.88 6.77 9.15
N THR A 41 -4.58 6.41 9.02
CA THR A 41 -4.01 5.25 9.72
C THR A 41 -3.05 5.70 10.82
N ASN A 42 -1.95 6.35 10.46
CA ASN A 42 -0.96 6.81 11.46
C ASN A 42 -0.63 8.31 11.39
N HIS A 43 -1.40 9.12 10.67
CA HIS A 43 -1.11 10.56 10.48
C HIS A 43 -1.04 11.35 11.81
N LYS A 44 -1.68 10.86 12.87
CA LYS A 44 -1.65 11.48 14.22
C LYS A 44 -0.29 11.32 14.91
N THR A 45 0.63 10.51 14.37
CA THR A 45 2.00 10.38 14.90
C THR A 45 2.92 11.54 14.46
N LEU A 46 2.47 12.33 13.47
CA LEU A 46 3.23 13.49 12.99
C LEU A 46 3.37 14.55 14.07
N LYS A 47 4.55 15.14 14.10
CA LYS A 47 4.91 16.22 15.00
C LYS A 47 5.13 17.54 14.25
N ALA A 48 5.07 18.65 14.95
CA ALA A 48 5.27 19.97 14.35
C ALA A 48 6.66 20.15 13.73
N GLU A 49 7.68 19.51 14.32
CA GLU A 49 9.07 19.50 13.84
C GLU A 49 9.33 18.63 12.61
N ASP A 50 8.41 17.75 12.22
CA ASP A 50 8.56 16.91 11.02
C ASP A 50 8.44 17.79 9.77
N THR A 51 9.56 18.16 9.21
CA THR A 51 9.63 19.04 8.03
C THR A 51 9.69 18.28 6.70
N VAL A 52 10.15 17.03 6.72
CA VAL A 52 10.17 16.13 5.54
C VAL A 52 9.50 14.84 5.94
N ILE A 53 8.46 14.46 5.21
CA ILE A 53 7.68 13.23 5.46
C ILE A 53 7.48 12.45 4.16
N SER A 54 7.33 11.13 4.28
CA SER A 54 6.93 10.24 3.19
C SER A 54 5.43 9.94 3.30
N ALA A 55 4.71 10.11 2.21
CA ALA A 55 3.32 9.64 2.09
C ALA A 55 3.22 8.15 1.69
N ALA A 56 4.28 7.38 1.90
CA ALA A 56 4.39 5.96 1.57
C ALA A 56 4.22 5.65 0.07
N SER A 57 3.99 4.39 -0.28
CA SER A 57 3.67 3.95 -1.63
C SER A 57 2.16 3.79 -1.83
N CYS A 58 1.70 3.74 -3.07
CA CYS A 58 0.31 3.41 -3.40
C CYS A 58 -0.14 2.09 -2.74
N THR A 59 0.68 1.04 -2.84
CA THR A 59 0.38 -0.26 -2.24
C THR A 59 0.34 -0.18 -0.71
N THR A 60 1.23 0.59 -0.06
CA THR A 60 1.19 0.79 1.40
C THR A 60 -0.07 1.55 1.82
N ASN A 61 -0.48 2.56 1.06
CA ASN A 61 -1.74 3.29 1.31
C ASN A 61 -2.97 2.40 1.17
N CYS A 62 -2.93 1.42 0.26
CA CYS A 62 -4.01 0.44 0.12
C CYS A 62 -4.00 -0.57 1.27
N LEU A 63 -2.84 -1.15 1.60
CA LEU A 63 -2.70 -2.22 2.59
C LEU A 63 -2.92 -1.75 4.03
N ALA A 64 -2.40 -0.58 4.41
CA ALA A 64 -2.31 -0.16 5.80
C ALA A 64 -3.67 -0.03 6.51
N PRO A 65 -4.70 0.64 5.97
CA PRO A 65 -5.98 0.74 6.65
C PRO A 65 -6.67 -0.63 6.78
N MET A 66 -6.60 -1.47 5.75
CA MET A 66 -7.14 -2.82 5.79
C MET A 66 -6.42 -3.69 6.84
N ALA A 67 -5.09 -3.66 6.88
CA ALA A 67 -4.31 -4.41 7.84
C ALA A 67 -4.53 -3.91 9.28
N ALA A 68 -4.67 -2.60 9.48
CA ALA A 68 -4.99 -2.01 10.78
C ALA A 68 -6.36 -2.47 11.30
N ALA A 69 -7.39 -2.41 10.45
CA ALA A 69 -8.74 -2.86 10.79
C ALA A 69 -8.78 -4.36 11.11
N LEU A 70 -8.14 -5.19 10.27
CA LEU A 70 -8.06 -6.63 10.52
C LEU A 70 -7.31 -6.93 11.82
N ASN A 71 -6.15 -6.30 12.05
CA ASN A 71 -5.33 -6.55 13.25
C ASN A 71 -6.04 -6.11 14.54
N ALA A 72 -6.87 -5.08 14.48
CA ALA A 72 -7.70 -4.64 15.60
C ALA A 72 -8.86 -5.61 15.88
N TYR A 73 -9.46 -6.21 14.86
CA TYR A 73 -10.52 -7.20 14.99
C TYR A 73 -9.99 -8.57 15.41
N ALA A 74 -8.96 -9.06 14.72
CA ALA A 74 -8.32 -10.35 14.97
C ALA A 74 -6.80 -10.21 14.75
N PRO A 75 -5.97 -10.29 15.80
CA PRO A 75 -4.54 -10.01 15.72
C PRO A 75 -3.80 -10.86 14.68
N ILE A 76 -3.16 -10.19 13.73
CA ILE A 76 -2.38 -10.81 12.66
C ILE A 76 -1.12 -11.43 13.25
N GLN A 77 -0.92 -12.73 13.01
CA GLN A 77 0.28 -13.48 13.42
C GLN A 77 1.33 -13.45 12.30
N SER A 78 0.90 -13.73 11.07
CA SER A 78 1.74 -13.69 9.88
C SER A 78 0.86 -13.49 8.64
N GLY A 79 1.47 -13.13 7.52
CA GLY A 79 0.70 -13.03 6.28
C GLY A 79 1.53 -12.77 5.04
N ILE A 80 0.89 -12.94 3.91
CA ILE A 80 1.43 -12.64 2.59
C ILE A 80 0.51 -11.62 1.92
N MET A 81 1.09 -10.53 1.47
CA MET A 81 0.41 -9.57 0.62
C MET A 81 0.84 -9.78 -0.83
N SER A 82 -0.10 -9.85 -1.74
CA SER A 82 0.15 -9.80 -3.17
C SER A 82 -0.59 -8.63 -3.80
N THR A 83 0.09 -7.86 -4.65
CA THR A 83 -0.58 -6.82 -5.43
C THR A 83 -0.54 -7.15 -6.92
N ILE A 84 -1.73 -7.22 -7.50
CA ILE A 84 -1.93 -7.25 -8.96
C ILE A 84 -1.96 -5.78 -9.37
N HIS A 85 -0.82 -5.30 -9.88
CA HIS A 85 -0.53 -3.89 -9.97
C HIS A 85 -0.62 -3.39 -11.42
N ALA A 86 -1.29 -2.26 -11.61
CA ALA A 86 -1.24 -1.54 -12.87
C ALA A 86 0.22 -1.23 -13.27
N TYR A 87 0.52 -1.23 -14.57
CA TYR A 87 1.84 -0.79 -15.01
C TYR A 87 2.05 0.70 -14.71
N THR A 88 3.30 1.10 -14.49
CA THR A 88 3.64 2.48 -14.11
C THR A 88 4.77 3.02 -14.97
N GLY A 89 4.97 4.34 -14.99
CA GLY A 89 5.93 5.04 -15.83
C GLY A 89 7.41 4.70 -15.59
N ASP A 90 7.72 3.84 -14.62
CA ASP A 90 9.07 3.30 -14.43
C ASP A 90 9.34 2.01 -15.24
N GLN A 91 8.31 1.45 -15.87
CA GLN A 91 8.41 0.36 -16.83
C GLN A 91 8.58 0.90 -18.24
N MET A 92 9.15 0.06 -19.13
CA MET A 92 9.23 0.40 -20.54
C MET A 92 7.87 0.20 -21.24
N ILE A 93 7.56 1.07 -22.20
CA ILE A 93 6.38 0.95 -23.08
C ILE A 93 6.59 -0.18 -24.08
N LEU A 94 7.73 -0.18 -24.75
CA LEU A 94 8.25 -1.29 -25.57
C LEU A 94 9.45 -1.90 -24.84
N ASP A 95 9.84 -3.10 -25.23
CA ASP A 95 11.08 -3.72 -24.72
C ASP A 95 12.28 -2.77 -24.91
N GLY A 96 13.03 -2.54 -23.84
CA GLY A 96 14.17 -1.63 -23.90
C GLY A 96 14.86 -1.46 -22.54
N PRO A 97 16.01 -0.79 -22.47
CA PRO A 97 16.78 -0.63 -21.24
C PRO A 97 16.05 0.26 -20.23
N GLN A 98 15.70 -0.29 -19.10
CA GLN A 98 15.13 0.45 -17.96
C GLN A 98 16.27 1.17 -17.19
N ARG A 99 16.01 2.37 -16.69
CA ARG A 99 17.00 3.28 -16.08
C ARG A 99 17.80 2.69 -14.92
N LYS A 100 17.24 1.73 -14.19
CA LYS A 100 17.89 1.06 -13.04
C LYS A 100 18.41 -0.34 -13.37
N GLY A 101 18.35 -0.76 -14.66
CA GLY A 101 18.82 -2.05 -15.11
C GLY A 101 17.92 -3.24 -14.70
N ASP A 102 16.69 -3.00 -14.27
CA ASP A 102 15.73 -4.07 -13.96
C ASP A 102 15.24 -4.73 -15.25
N LEU A 103 15.69 -5.96 -15.52
CA LEU A 103 15.39 -6.70 -16.74
C LEU A 103 13.89 -7.01 -16.90
N ARG A 104 13.17 -7.19 -15.82
CA ARG A 104 11.72 -7.42 -15.85
C ARG A 104 10.95 -6.14 -16.20
N ARG A 105 11.33 -5.01 -15.63
CA ARG A 105 10.77 -3.69 -15.94
C ARG A 105 11.21 -3.16 -17.29
N SER A 106 12.22 -3.77 -17.90
CA SER A 106 12.68 -3.51 -19.27
C SER A 106 11.74 -4.08 -20.33
N ARG A 107 10.79 -4.96 -19.95
CA ARG A 107 9.81 -5.53 -20.87
C ARG A 107 8.58 -4.64 -20.97
N ALA A 108 7.96 -4.67 -22.14
CA ALA A 108 6.77 -3.88 -22.45
C ALA A 108 5.65 -4.06 -21.41
N GLY A 109 5.32 -3.03 -20.66
CA GLY A 109 4.40 -3.08 -19.54
C GLY A 109 2.97 -3.44 -19.92
N ALA A 110 2.52 -2.99 -21.10
CA ALA A 110 1.18 -3.23 -21.60
C ALA A 110 0.97 -4.60 -22.26
N CYS A 111 2.03 -5.45 -22.34
CA CYS A 111 1.99 -6.75 -23.01
C CYS A 111 2.41 -7.91 -22.12
N ASN A 112 2.82 -7.66 -20.88
CA ASN A 112 3.40 -8.68 -20.03
C ASN A 112 2.81 -8.68 -18.61
N ILE A 113 2.73 -9.86 -18.00
CA ILE A 113 2.66 -10.00 -16.55
C ILE A 113 4.09 -9.97 -16.03
N VAL A 114 4.42 -8.96 -15.21
CA VAL A 114 5.79 -8.70 -14.75
C VAL A 114 5.90 -8.95 -13.25
N PRO A 115 6.49 -10.09 -12.81
CA PRO A 115 6.76 -10.33 -11.40
C PRO A 115 7.76 -9.30 -10.85
N ASN A 116 7.43 -8.72 -9.69
CA ASN A 116 8.27 -7.74 -9.03
C ASN A 116 8.30 -7.95 -7.52
N SER A 117 9.39 -7.55 -6.89
CA SER A 117 9.41 -7.36 -5.45
C SER A 117 8.63 -6.10 -5.09
N THR A 118 8.05 -6.08 -3.90
CA THR A 118 7.43 -4.89 -3.32
C THR A 118 7.98 -4.64 -1.92
N GLY A 119 8.30 -3.38 -1.64
CA GLY A 119 8.68 -2.94 -0.29
C GLY A 119 7.47 -2.66 0.62
N ALA A 120 6.24 -2.76 0.10
CA ALA A 120 5.04 -2.37 0.85
C ALA A 120 4.83 -3.21 2.12
N ALA A 121 5.08 -4.52 2.06
CA ALA A 121 4.98 -5.39 3.24
C ALA A 121 5.99 -5.03 4.33
N LYS A 122 7.21 -4.63 3.97
CA LYS A 122 8.20 -4.11 4.93
C LYS A 122 7.82 -2.73 5.46
N ALA A 123 7.30 -1.87 4.58
CA ALA A 123 6.89 -0.52 4.93
C ALA A 123 5.68 -0.49 5.88
N ILE A 124 4.90 -1.58 5.96
CA ILE A 124 3.78 -1.67 6.88
C ILE A 124 4.23 -1.51 8.34
N GLY A 125 5.40 -2.03 8.71
CA GLY A 125 5.96 -1.88 10.05
C GLY A 125 6.35 -0.45 10.43
N LEU A 126 6.53 0.45 9.44
CA LEU A 126 6.75 1.88 9.68
C LEU A 126 5.43 2.61 10.00
N VAL A 127 4.31 2.08 9.52
CA VAL A 127 2.97 2.66 9.68
C VAL A 127 2.23 2.02 10.87
N ILE A 128 2.38 0.71 11.03
CA ILE A 128 1.77 -0.12 12.08
C ILE A 128 2.87 -0.95 12.73
N PRO A 129 3.53 -0.45 13.78
CA PRO A 129 4.70 -1.11 14.40
C PRO A 129 4.45 -2.55 14.85
N GLU A 130 3.23 -2.88 15.26
CA GLU A 130 2.83 -4.22 15.70
C GLU A 130 2.89 -5.27 14.57
N LEU A 131 2.88 -4.83 13.33
CA LEU A 131 2.98 -5.69 12.14
C LEU A 131 4.40 -5.80 11.58
N ASN A 132 5.38 -5.20 12.24
CA ASN A 132 6.78 -5.27 11.80
C ASN A 132 7.26 -6.72 11.75
N GLY A 133 7.73 -7.14 10.58
CA GLY A 133 8.23 -8.50 10.34
C GLY A 133 7.16 -9.59 10.18
N LYS A 134 5.87 -9.29 10.36
CA LYS A 134 4.79 -10.27 10.23
C LYS A 134 4.30 -10.45 8.79
N LEU A 135 4.53 -9.50 7.92
CA LEU A 135 4.06 -9.54 6.54
C LEU A 135 5.22 -9.62 5.55
N ILE A 136 5.09 -10.49 4.56
CA ILE A 136 5.91 -10.49 3.35
C ILE A 136 5.05 -10.14 2.14
N GLY A 137 5.66 -9.79 1.01
CA GLY A 137 4.86 -9.37 -0.14
C GLY A 137 5.52 -9.56 -1.49
N SER A 138 4.67 -9.73 -2.48
CA SER A 138 5.02 -9.79 -3.90
C SER A 138 4.14 -8.85 -4.72
N ALA A 139 4.57 -8.56 -5.94
CA ALA A 139 3.80 -7.79 -6.90
C ALA A 139 3.80 -8.48 -8.26
N GLN A 140 2.66 -8.43 -8.93
CA GLN A 140 2.52 -8.82 -10.34
C GLN A 140 2.01 -7.60 -11.10
N ARG A 141 2.85 -7.01 -11.94
CA ARG A 141 2.39 -5.92 -12.79
C ARG A 141 1.70 -6.48 -14.02
N VAL A 142 0.55 -5.93 -14.35
CA VAL A 142 -0.34 -6.44 -15.40
C VAL A 142 -0.66 -5.35 -16.42
N PRO A 143 -1.12 -5.71 -17.64
CA PRO A 143 -1.52 -4.77 -18.70
C PRO A 143 -2.79 -3.98 -18.38
N THR A 144 -2.78 -3.26 -17.26
CA THR A 144 -3.88 -2.40 -16.80
C THR A 144 -3.32 -1.01 -16.54
N PRO A 145 -3.88 0.07 -17.15
CA PRO A 145 -3.27 1.40 -17.05
C PRO A 145 -3.45 2.07 -15.70
N THR A 146 -4.49 1.69 -14.95
CA THR A 146 -4.76 2.22 -13.61
C THR A 146 -5.64 1.26 -12.82
N GLY A 147 -5.61 1.40 -11.50
CA GLY A 147 -6.33 0.49 -10.58
C GLY A 147 -5.54 -0.80 -10.32
N SER A 148 -5.18 -1.00 -9.07
CA SER A 148 -4.46 -2.19 -8.61
C SER A 148 -5.29 -2.91 -7.56
N THR A 149 -5.22 -4.25 -7.54
CA THR A 149 -5.83 -5.06 -6.49
C THR A 149 -4.77 -5.51 -5.50
N THR A 150 -5.00 -5.31 -4.21
CA THR A 150 -4.13 -5.82 -3.14
C THR A 150 -4.86 -6.94 -2.41
N ILE A 151 -4.25 -8.12 -2.38
CA ILE A 151 -4.74 -9.29 -1.66
C ILE A 151 -3.90 -9.47 -0.41
N LEU A 152 -4.54 -9.55 0.75
CA LEU A 152 -3.90 -9.89 2.02
C LEU A 152 -4.39 -11.28 2.45
N VAL A 153 -3.48 -12.23 2.47
CA VAL A 153 -3.72 -13.55 3.09
C VAL A 153 -3.02 -13.52 4.44
N ALA A 154 -3.76 -13.66 5.52
CA ALA A 154 -3.23 -13.53 6.87
C ALA A 154 -3.69 -14.69 7.76
N VAL A 155 -2.76 -15.18 8.58
CA VAL A 155 -3.09 -16.00 9.76
C VAL A 155 -3.39 -15.04 10.89
N VAL A 156 -4.59 -15.14 11.43
CA VAL A 156 -5.06 -14.30 12.54
C VAL A 156 -5.40 -15.16 13.74
N LYS A 157 -5.35 -14.57 14.92
CA LYS A 157 -5.71 -15.24 16.18
C LYS A 157 -7.14 -14.83 16.58
N GLY A 158 -7.99 -15.86 16.82
CA GLY A 158 -9.37 -15.64 17.26
C GLY A 158 -10.22 -16.89 17.03
N LYS A 159 -11.16 -17.16 17.95
CA LYS A 159 -12.01 -18.38 17.90
C LYS A 159 -13.18 -18.25 16.91
N ASP A 160 -13.73 -17.05 16.78
CA ASP A 160 -14.99 -16.79 16.06
C ASP A 160 -14.78 -15.76 14.94
N VAL A 161 -13.70 -15.93 14.18
CA VAL A 161 -13.43 -15.05 13.03
C VAL A 161 -14.28 -15.53 11.85
N THR A 162 -15.16 -14.66 11.38
CA THR A 162 -16.09 -14.93 10.28
C THR A 162 -15.96 -13.89 9.17
N VAL A 163 -16.46 -14.21 7.99
CA VAL A 163 -16.55 -13.26 6.85
C VAL A 163 -17.35 -12.03 7.27
N GLU A 164 -18.50 -12.23 7.90
CA GLU A 164 -19.40 -11.15 8.35
C GLU A 164 -18.71 -10.25 9.39
N GLY A 165 -17.97 -10.86 10.34
CA GLY A 165 -17.23 -10.13 11.36
C GLY A 165 -16.10 -9.29 10.77
N ILE A 166 -15.34 -9.81 9.81
CA ILE A 166 -14.31 -9.06 9.08
C ILE A 166 -14.95 -7.91 8.31
N ASN A 167 -16.00 -8.19 7.52
CA ASN A 167 -16.68 -7.18 6.73
C ASN A 167 -17.25 -6.06 7.60
N ALA A 168 -17.84 -6.41 8.74
CA ALA A 168 -18.33 -5.43 9.72
C ALA A 168 -17.21 -4.56 10.29
N ALA A 169 -16.06 -5.16 10.63
CA ALA A 169 -14.89 -4.44 11.10
C ALA A 169 -14.32 -3.47 10.05
N MET A 170 -14.23 -3.90 8.79
CA MET A 170 -13.79 -3.06 7.67
C MET A 170 -14.76 -1.90 7.42
N LYS A 171 -16.08 -2.18 7.44
CA LYS A 171 -17.12 -1.16 7.29
C LYS A 171 -17.06 -0.12 8.41
N ALA A 172 -16.88 -0.56 9.66
CA ALA A 172 -16.73 0.32 10.80
C ALA A 172 -15.43 1.16 10.76
N ALA A 173 -14.38 0.66 10.14
CA ALA A 173 -13.10 1.35 9.97
C ALA A 173 -13.08 2.30 8.76
N SER A 174 -14.16 2.39 7.99
CA SER A 174 -14.23 3.25 6.78
C SER A 174 -14.05 4.72 7.13
N THR A 175 -13.35 5.44 6.25
CA THR A 175 -13.05 6.86 6.37
C THR A 175 -13.14 7.52 4.98
N GLU A 176 -12.86 8.81 4.89
CA GLU A 176 -12.75 9.51 3.59
C GLU A 176 -11.61 8.99 2.69
N SER A 177 -10.63 8.25 3.25
CA SER A 177 -9.50 7.66 2.52
C SER A 177 -9.52 6.13 2.45
N PHE A 178 -10.38 5.47 3.23
CA PHE A 178 -10.61 4.03 3.24
C PHE A 178 -12.08 3.73 3.01
N GLY A 179 -12.42 3.37 1.77
CA GLY A 179 -13.78 3.04 1.37
C GLY A 179 -14.13 1.58 1.59
N TYR A 180 -15.43 1.29 1.53
CA TYR A 180 -16.01 -0.06 1.64
C TYR A 180 -17.08 -0.22 0.56
N THR A 181 -17.12 -1.36 -0.11
CA THR A 181 -18.17 -1.69 -1.09
C THR A 181 -18.64 -3.13 -0.95
N GLU A 182 -19.90 -3.37 -1.31
CA GLU A 182 -20.52 -4.68 -1.50
C GLU A 182 -20.89 -4.90 -2.98
N ASP A 183 -20.52 -3.96 -3.86
CA ASP A 183 -20.76 -4.05 -5.29
C ASP A 183 -19.70 -4.96 -5.96
N GLN A 184 -20.10 -5.63 -7.03
CA GLN A 184 -19.22 -6.45 -7.84
C GLN A 184 -18.42 -5.56 -8.82
N ILE A 185 -17.34 -4.97 -8.31
CA ILE A 185 -16.50 -4.02 -9.04
C ILE A 185 -15.28 -4.66 -9.69
N VAL A 186 -14.77 -3.99 -10.71
CA VAL A 186 -13.48 -4.29 -11.36
C VAL A 186 -12.57 -3.06 -11.37
N SER A 187 -11.33 -3.22 -11.80
CA SER A 187 -10.33 -2.13 -11.74
C SER A 187 -10.72 -0.84 -12.46
N SER A 188 -11.57 -0.89 -13.48
CA SER A 188 -12.05 0.30 -14.19
C SER A 188 -13.06 1.12 -13.37
N ASP A 189 -13.79 0.50 -12.43
CA ASP A 189 -14.80 1.17 -11.64
C ASP A 189 -14.19 2.11 -10.59
N ILE A 190 -12.94 1.87 -10.18
CA ILE A 190 -12.25 2.75 -9.22
C ILE A 190 -11.60 3.98 -9.86
N ILE A 191 -11.66 4.11 -11.20
CA ILE A 191 -11.05 5.26 -11.90
C ILE A 191 -11.75 6.55 -11.46
N GLY A 192 -10.97 7.51 -10.93
CA GLY A 192 -11.49 8.79 -10.46
C GLY A 192 -12.03 8.75 -9.02
N MET A 193 -12.04 7.61 -8.34
CA MET A 193 -12.35 7.54 -6.91
C MET A 193 -11.27 8.23 -6.09
N ARG A 194 -11.66 8.76 -4.93
CA ARG A 194 -10.77 9.51 -4.03
C ARG A 194 -10.19 8.69 -2.88
N PHE A 195 -10.55 7.41 -2.79
CA PHE A 195 -10.02 6.51 -1.76
C PHE A 195 -8.58 6.12 -2.05
N GLY A 196 -7.74 6.10 -1.04
CA GLY A 196 -6.41 5.48 -1.09
C GLY A 196 -6.50 3.95 -1.07
N SER A 197 -7.60 3.43 -0.53
CA SER A 197 -7.98 2.02 -0.49
C SER A 197 -9.49 1.88 -0.53
N LEU A 198 -9.99 0.95 -1.33
CA LEU A 198 -11.41 0.55 -1.33
C LEU A 198 -11.48 -0.95 -1.00
N PHE A 199 -12.12 -1.29 0.12
CA PHE A 199 -12.29 -2.68 0.53
C PHE A 199 -13.50 -3.29 -0.18
N ASP A 200 -13.26 -4.37 -0.91
CA ASP A 200 -14.29 -5.16 -1.56
C ASP A 200 -14.72 -6.32 -0.65
N ALA A 201 -15.87 -6.15 -0.01
CA ALA A 201 -16.41 -7.11 0.94
C ALA A 201 -16.88 -8.43 0.28
N THR A 202 -17.09 -8.42 -1.04
CA THR A 202 -17.51 -9.60 -1.79
C THR A 202 -16.37 -10.62 -1.94
N GLN A 203 -15.11 -10.20 -1.71
CA GLN A 203 -13.92 -11.02 -1.87
C GLN A 203 -13.33 -11.52 -0.53
N THR A 204 -14.02 -11.28 0.58
CA THR A 204 -13.57 -11.77 1.89
C THR A 204 -13.77 -13.29 2.00
N MET A 205 -12.71 -13.99 2.40
CA MET A 205 -12.75 -15.43 2.62
C MET A 205 -12.11 -15.77 3.95
N VAL A 206 -12.67 -16.76 4.64
CA VAL A 206 -12.16 -17.27 5.91
C VAL A 206 -12.05 -18.78 5.84
N SER A 207 -10.91 -19.32 6.28
CA SER A 207 -10.68 -20.75 6.44
C SER A 207 -10.13 -20.99 7.86
N LYS A 208 -10.75 -21.90 8.59
CA LYS A 208 -10.28 -22.31 9.92
C LYS A 208 -9.09 -23.26 9.76
N ILE A 209 -7.98 -22.98 10.44
CA ILE A 209 -6.75 -23.79 10.40
C ILE A 209 -6.48 -24.53 11.72
N SER A 210 -7.05 -24.09 12.84
CA SER A 210 -6.97 -24.72 14.15
C SER A 210 -8.16 -24.34 15.02
N ASP A 211 -8.26 -24.95 16.20
CA ASP A 211 -9.28 -24.61 17.20
C ASP A 211 -8.79 -23.54 18.21
N ASP A 212 -7.57 -23.08 18.07
CA ASP A 212 -6.93 -22.06 18.93
C ASP A 212 -7.16 -20.63 18.45
#